data_cfbc0220c0fa2dcee50bf93aa2ff57f7
#
_entry.id   cfbc0220c0fa2dcee50bf93aa2ff57f7
#
_cell.length_a   1.000
_cell.length_b   1.000
_cell.length_c   1.000
_cell.angle_alpha   90.00
_cell.angle_beta   90.00
_cell.angle_gamma   90.00
#
_symmetry.space_group_name_H-M   'P 1'
#
loop_
_entity.id
_entity.type
_entity.pdbx_description
1 polymer ?
#
loop_
_entity_poly.entity_id
_entity_poly.type
_entity_poly.pdbx_seq_one_letter_code
_entity_poly.pdbx_strand_id
1 'polypeptide(L)'
;ANMNYYEEKGYLKNDSLLFAKYDASKWVENKGSGIFEINDLPPSLQLGPINDFLALGKENDRSIFIVGNDFGGPPFEGNFDAFQGSIMKRNADGKQIVFSAQDTGFHVFGDAREINSVRMQNGKTLILVTQNQKQLLVFEKQ
;
A
#
# COMPACT_ATOMS: atom_id res chain seq x y z
N ALA A 1 5.62 23.03 -16.70
CA ALA A 1 6.77 23.33 -17.56
C ALA A 1 7.15 22.04 -18.28
N ASN A 2 7.40 22.11 -19.61
CA ASN A 2 7.76 20.94 -20.39
C ASN A 2 9.29 20.74 -20.31
N MET A 3 9.77 19.51 -20.20
CA MET A 3 11.21 19.14 -20.20
C MET A 3 11.95 19.78 -21.39
N ASN A 4 11.35 19.78 -22.56
CA ASN A 4 11.93 20.40 -23.78
C ASN A 4 12.29 21.88 -23.59
N TYR A 5 11.54 22.61 -22.76
CA TYR A 5 11.85 24.02 -22.46
C TYR A 5 13.20 24.17 -21.73
N TYR A 6 13.51 23.29 -20.81
CA TYR A 6 14.77 23.33 -20.04
C TYR A 6 15.96 22.88 -20.88
N GLU A 7 15.75 21.93 -21.79
CA GLU A 7 16.78 21.50 -22.77
C GLU A 7 17.11 22.61 -23.78
N GLU A 8 16.08 23.23 -24.36
CA GLU A 8 16.24 24.36 -25.32
C GLU A 8 16.93 25.57 -24.69
N LYS A 9 16.70 25.82 -23.39
CA LYS A 9 17.35 26.90 -22.63
C LYS A 9 18.76 26.53 -22.16
N GLY A 10 19.20 25.29 -22.35
CA GLY A 10 20.53 24.83 -21.97
C GLY A 10 20.73 24.65 -20.47
N TYR A 11 19.64 24.60 -19.67
CA TYR A 11 19.73 24.36 -18.23
C TYR A 11 20.13 22.91 -17.89
N LEU A 12 19.95 21.97 -18.83
CA LEU A 12 20.23 20.54 -18.64
C LEU A 12 21.49 20.07 -19.40
N LYS A 13 22.36 20.97 -19.83
CA LYS A 13 23.52 20.66 -20.72
C LYS A 13 24.50 19.62 -20.17
N ASN A 14 24.57 19.41 -18.89
CA ASN A 14 25.50 18.46 -18.22
C ASN A 14 24.82 17.57 -17.18
N ASP A 15 23.47 17.52 -17.16
CA ASP A 15 22.75 16.77 -16.15
C ASP A 15 22.50 15.33 -16.64
N SER A 16 22.70 14.38 -15.74
CA SER A 16 22.30 13.00 -15.96
C SER A 16 20.81 12.87 -15.70
N LEU A 17 20.04 12.49 -16.74
CA LEU A 17 18.63 12.17 -16.56
C LEU A 17 18.49 10.83 -15.83
N LEU A 18 17.92 10.87 -14.65
CA LEU A 18 17.55 9.68 -13.90
C LEU A 18 16.09 9.35 -14.20
N PHE A 19 15.85 8.12 -14.60
CA PHE A 19 14.49 7.62 -14.87
C PHE A 19 14.12 6.58 -13.85
N ALA A 20 12.98 6.77 -13.18
CA ALA A 20 12.31 5.69 -12.47
C ALA A 20 11.59 4.80 -13.50
N LYS A 21 12.01 3.54 -13.61
CA LYS A 21 11.35 2.59 -14.52
C LYS A 21 10.07 2.00 -13.94
N TYR A 22 9.97 1.97 -12.62
CA TYR A 22 8.88 1.38 -11.87
C TYR A 22 8.49 2.33 -10.76
N ASP A 23 7.36 2.96 -10.90
CA ASP A 23 6.71 3.85 -9.93
C ASP A 23 5.48 3.22 -9.28
N ALA A 24 4.98 2.12 -9.86
CA ALA A 24 3.86 1.36 -9.34
C ALA A 24 4.27 0.42 -8.19
N SER A 25 3.37 0.24 -7.22
CA SER A 25 3.54 -0.75 -6.14
C SER A 25 3.56 -2.16 -6.69
N LYS A 26 4.49 -2.98 -6.23
CA LYS A 26 4.75 -4.34 -6.71
C LYS A 26 4.59 -5.38 -5.61
N TRP A 27 4.21 -6.57 -6.01
CA TRP A 27 4.32 -7.77 -5.20
C TRP A 27 5.59 -8.53 -5.58
N VAL A 28 6.47 -8.73 -4.61
CA VAL A 28 7.71 -9.50 -4.83
C VAL A 28 7.60 -10.82 -4.08
N GLU A 29 7.63 -11.92 -4.83
CA GLU A 29 7.59 -13.27 -4.28
C GLU A 29 8.98 -13.91 -4.33
N ASN A 30 9.46 -14.38 -3.17
CA ASN A 30 10.69 -15.13 -3.09
C ASN A 30 10.41 -16.61 -3.45
N LYS A 31 10.94 -17.07 -4.58
CA LYS A 31 10.81 -18.46 -5.05
C LYS A 31 11.89 -19.39 -4.50
N GLY A 32 12.77 -18.89 -3.65
CA GLY A 32 13.94 -19.61 -3.15
C GLY A 32 15.17 -19.49 -4.07
N SER A 33 16.31 -19.96 -3.59
CA SER A 33 17.59 -19.97 -4.34
C SER A 33 17.99 -18.61 -4.93
N GLY A 34 17.58 -17.50 -4.30
CA GLY A 34 17.87 -16.15 -4.79
C GLY A 34 17.01 -15.68 -5.97
N ILE A 35 15.97 -16.44 -6.34
CA ILE A 35 15.05 -16.10 -7.44
C ILE A 35 13.86 -15.33 -6.86
N PHE A 36 13.58 -14.15 -7.43
CA PHE A 36 12.44 -13.30 -7.08
C PHE A 36 11.55 -13.10 -8.31
N GLU A 37 10.25 -13.27 -8.13
CA GLU A 37 9.24 -12.94 -9.12
C GLU A 37 8.58 -11.63 -8.75
N ILE A 38 8.54 -10.69 -9.70
CA ILE A 38 7.98 -9.35 -9.49
C ILE A 38 6.70 -9.22 -10.30
N ASN A 39 5.60 -8.97 -9.61
CA ASN A 39 4.27 -8.83 -10.19
C ASN A 39 3.67 -7.47 -9.85
N ASP A 40 2.88 -6.91 -10.77
CA ASP A 40 2.12 -5.70 -10.49
C ASP A 40 1.02 -6.00 -9.48
N LEU A 41 0.85 -5.09 -8.51
CA LEU A 41 -0.36 -5.11 -7.69
C LEU A 41 -1.57 -4.68 -8.53
N PRO A 42 -2.78 -5.18 -8.21
CA PRO A 42 -4.01 -4.77 -8.89
C PRO A 42 -4.21 -3.25 -8.87
N PRO A 43 -4.87 -2.66 -9.89
CA PRO A 43 -5.07 -1.21 -9.99
C PRO A 43 -5.71 -0.56 -8.76
N SER A 44 -6.59 -1.28 -8.06
CA SER A 44 -7.21 -0.81 -6.80
C SER A 44 -6.21 -0.58 -5.66
N LEU A 45 -5.00 -1.15 -5.74
CA LEU A 45 -3.90 -0.93 -4.79
C LEU A 45 -2.86 0.08 -5.30
N GLN A 46 -3.14 0.77 -6.41
CA GLN A 46 -2.29 1.82 -6.98
C GLN A 46 -2.87 3.23 -6.76
N LEU A 47 -3.89 3.36 -5.91
CA LEU A 47 -4.62 4.62 -5.68
C LEU A 47 -3.87 5.61 -4.79
N GLY A 48 -2.83 5.15 -4.11
CA GLY A 48 -1.98 5.94 -3.24
C GLY A 48 -0.80 5.11 -2.74
N PRO A 49 0.15 5.71 -2.02
CA PRO A 49 1.26 5.00 -1.44
C PRO A 49 0.78 3.95 -0.44
N ILE A 50 1.36 2.76 -0.50
CA ILE A 50 1.20 1.72 0.53
C ILE A 50 2.30 1.95 1.56
N ASN A 51 1.92 2.21 2.81
CA ASN A 51 2.86 2.47 3.89
C ASN A 51 3.17 1.22 4.70
N ASP A 52 2.16 0.36 4.90
CA ASP A 52 2.36 -0.88 5.66
C ASP A 52 1.30 -1.93 5.32
N PHE A 53 1.58 -3.19 5.68
CA PHE A 53 0.66 -4.30 5.51
C PHE A 53 0.80 -5.33 6.64
N LEU A 54 -0.29 -5.99 6.97
CA LEU A 54 -0.37 -7.05 7.98
C LEU A 54 -0.91 -8.34 7.39
N ALA A 55 -0.15 -9.41 7.44
CA ALA A 55 -0.57 -10.73 7.00
C ALA A 55 -1.11 -11.56 8.17
N LEU A 56 -2.37 -11.97 8.12
CA LEU A 56 -3.02 -12.79 9.14
C LEU A 56 -3.60 -14.07 8.52
N GLY A 57 -3.52 -15.16 9.27
CA GLY A 57 -4.02 -16.47 8.86
C GLY A 57 -2.91 -17.45 8.45
N LYS A 58 -3.33 -18.65 8.07
CA LYS A 58 -2.41 -19.71 7.60
C LYS A 58 -2.08 -19.47 6.11
N GLU A 59 -1.03 -20.11 5.63
CA GLU A 59 -0.51 -19.93 4.27
C GLU A 59 -1.58 -20.03 3.17
N ASN A 60 -2.51 -20.97 3.28
CA ASN A 60 -3.57 -21.20 2.28
C ASN A 60 -4.85 -20.34 2.50
N ASP A 61 -4.94 -19.62 3.61
CA ASP A 61 -6.07 -18.73 3.94
C ASP A 61 -5.54 -17.43 4.58
N ARG A 62 -4.51 -16.87 3.96
CA ARG A 62 -3.90 -15.64 4.44
C ARG A 62 -4.64 -14.43 3.92
N SER A 63 -5.05 -13.57 4.84
CA SER A 63 -5.56 -12.24 4.54
C SER A 63 -4.45 -11.21 4.75
N ILE A 64 -4.23 -10.35 3.79
CA ILE A 64 -3.24 -9.28 3.85
C ILE A 64 -4.01 -7.97 3.92
N PHE A 65 -3.95 -7.32 5.09
CA PHE A 65 -4.53 -6.02 5.35
C PHE A 65 -3.53 -4.96 4.90
N ILE A 66 -3.95 -4.01 4.09
CA ILE A 66 -3.06 -3.02 3.45
C ILE A 66 -3.56 -1.63 3.82
N VAL A 67 -2.64 -0.78 4.26
CA VAL A 67 -2.90 0.61 4.64
C VAL A 67 -1.92 1.55 3.96
N GLY A 68 -2.32 2.82 3.81
CA GLY A 68 -1.51 3.78 3.10
C GLY A 68 -2.02 5.20 3.23
N ASN A 69 -1.89 5.93 2.14
CA ASN A 69 -2.08 7.37 1.96
C ASN A 69 -0.87 8.21 2.39
N ASP A 70 -0.80 9.42 1.89
CA ASP A 70 0.16 10.42 2.31
C ASP A 70 -0.46 11.83 2.26
N PHE A 71 -0.51 12.48 3.42
CA PHE A 71 -1.01 13.84 3.58
C PHE A 71 0.14 14.85 3.80
N GLY A 72 1.38 14.39 3.70
CA GLY A 72 2.58 15.18 3.94
C GLY A 72 3.18 15.82 2.68
N GLY A 73 2.52 15.72 1.54
CA GLY A 73 2.97 16.33 0.30
C GLY A 73 3.01 17.86 0.34
N PRO A 74 3.74 18.51 -0.58
CA PRO A 74 3.73 19.96 -0.71
C PRO A 74 2.31 20.47 -0.97
N PRO A 75 1.92 21.64 -0.44
CA PRO A 75 0.54 22.13 -0.51
C PRO A 75 -0.03 22.24 -1.92
N PHE A 76 0.81 22.40 -2.93
CA PHE A 76 0.38 22.51 -4.33
C PHE A 76 0.18 21.13 -5.04
N GLU A 77 0.64 20.04 -4.44
CA GLU A 77 0.44 18.67 -4.96
C GLU A 77 -0.81 18.01 -4.39
N GLY A 78 -1.32 18.52 -3.26
CA GLY A 78 -2.46 17.96 -2.56
C GLY A 78 -2.09 16.70 -1.75
N ASN A 79 -3.11 15.99 -1.29
CA ASN A 79 -2.97 14.75 -0.55
C ASN A 79 -3.13 13.55 -1.46
N PHE A 80 -2.38 12.50 -1.21
CA PHE A 80 -2.62 11.17 -1.78
C PHE A 80 -3.57 10.40 -0.83
N ASP A 81 -4.87 10.65 -0.93
CA ASP A 81 -5.93 10.22 0.01
C ASP A 81 -6.96 9.26 -0.58
N ALA A 82 -6.74 8.80 -1.82
CA ALA A 82 -7.69 7.95 -2.53
C ALA A 82 -7.73 6.50 -2.02
N PHE A 83 -6.74 6.06 -1.25
CA PHE A 83 -6.66 4.71 -0.71
C PHE A 83 -7.38 4.63 0.64
N GLN A 84 -8.40 3.80 0.75
CA GLN A 84 -9.28 3.69 1.93
C GLN A 84 -9.03 2.43 2.78
N GLY A 85 -7.90 1.78 2.58
CA GLY A 85 -7.62 0.46 3.13
C GLY A 85 -8.19 -0.65 2.25
N SER A 86 -7.55 -1.80 2.25
CA SER A 86 -7.98 -2.97 1.48
C SER A 86 -7.55 -4.26 2.16
N ILE A 87 -8.25 -5.34 1.86
CA ILE A 87 -7.85 -6.69 2.24
C ILE A 87 -7.58 -7.49 0.96
N MET A 88 -6.39 -8.03 0.83
CA MET A 88 -6.04 -8.92 -0.28
C MET A 88 -5.98 -10.37 0.21
N LYS A 89 -6.55 -11.27 -0.57
CA LYS A 89 -6.45 -12.72 -0.38
C LYS A 89 -5.94 -13.39 -1.65
N ARG A 90 -5.33 -14.55 -1.50
CA ARG A 90 -5.02 -15.43 -2.63
C ARG A 90 -6.08 -16.53 -2.70
N ASN A 91 -6.69 -16.73 -3.88
CA ASN A 91 -7.63 -17.82 -4.09
C ASN A 91 -6.90 -19.16 -4.32
N ALA A 92 -7.66 -20.25 -4.46
CA ALA A 92 -7.12 -21.58 -4.69
C ALA A 92 -6.26 -21.69 -5.96
N ASP A 93 -6.52 -20.88 -6.97
CA ASP A 93 -5.75 -20.82 -8.23
C ASP A 93 -4.50 -19.94 -8.12
N GLY A 94 -4.20 -19.42 -6.92
CA GLY A 94 -3.07 -18.54 -6.67
C GLY A 94 -3.28 -17.08 -7.09
N LYS A 95 -4.47 -16.73 -7.61
CA LYS A 95 -4.80 -15.36 -8.04
C LYS A 95 -5.11 -14.47 -6.85
N GLN A 96 -4.58 -13.25 -6.87
CA GLN A 96 -4.87 -12.23 -5.87
C GLN A 96 -6.26 -11.63 -6.10
N ILE A 97 -7.06 -11.61 -5.04
CA ILE A 97 -8.38 -10.95 -5.00
C ILE A 97 -8.28 -9.83 -3.96
N VAL A 98 -8.67 -8.62 -4.36
CA VAL A 98 -8.68 -7.45 -3.50
C VAL A 98 -10.12 -7.12 -3.14
N PHE A 99 -10.38 -7.00 -1.85
CA PHE A 99 -11.64 -6.56 -1.28
C PHE A 99 -11.49 -5.11 -0.84
N SER A 100 -12.43 -4.27 -1.23
CA SER A 100 -12.46 -2.87 -0.86
C SER A 100 -12.83 -2.67 0.62
N ALA A 101 -12.62 -1.46 1.12
CA ALA A 101 -13.09 -1.09 2.45
C ALA A 101 -14.62 -1.24 2.59
N GLN A 102 -15.37 -0.99 1.52
CA GLN A 102 -16.83 -1.15 1.50
C GLN A 102 -17.27 -2.61 1.64
N ASP A 103 -16.52 -3.54 1.05
CA ASP A 103 -16.82 -4.97 1.12
C ASP A 103 -16.55 -5.57 2.51
N THR A 104 -15.59 -5.00 3.23
CA THR A 104 -15.01 -5.61 4.45
C THR A 104 -15.28 -4.82 5.72
N GLY A 105 -15.68 -3.55 5.61
CA GLY A 105 -15.74 -2.62 6.74
C GLY A 105 -14.38 -2.15 7.25
N PHE A 106 -13.28 -2.54 6.60
CA PHE A 106 -11.92 -2.10 6.95
C PHE A 106 -11.63 -0.72 6.37
N HIS A 107 -12.26 0.31 6.95
CA HIS A 107 -12.16 1.70 6.50
C HIS A 107 -10.99 2.43 7.17
N VAL A 108 -10.00 2.82 6.39
CA VAL A 108 -8.82 3.60 6.82
C VAL A 108 -8.68 4.83 5.93
N PHE A 109 -9.31 5.94 6.34
CA PHE A 109 -9.35 7.19 5.55
C PHE A 109 -8.21 8.17 5.86
N GLY A 110 -7.37 7.84 6.83
CA GLY A 110 -6.29 8.71 7.27
C GLY A 110 -4.98 8.41 6.56
N ASP A 111 -3.99 9.22 6.90
CA ASP A 111 -2.59 8.99 6.59
C ASP A 111 -2.05 7.89 7.51
N ALA A 112 -2.33 6.63 7.14
CA ALA A 112 -1.98 5.46 7.93
C ALA A 112 -0.49 5.15 7.80
N ARG A 113 0.17 4.88 8.93
CA ARG A 113 1.62 4.68 8.98
C ARG A 113 2.03 3.26 9.32
N GLU A 114 1.28 2.61 10.20
CA GLU A 114 1.62 1.27 10.67
C GLU A 114 0.35 0.48 10.97
N ILE A 115 0.39 -0.82 10.71
CA ILE A 115 -0.66 -1.77 11.03
C ILE A 115 -0.10 -2.96 11.81
N ASN A 116 -0.71 -3.27 12.92
CA ASN A 116 -0.32 -4.39 13.79
C ASN A 116 -1.52 -5.18 14.29
N SER A 117 -1.28 -6.35 14.86
CA SER A 117 -2.34 -7.13 15.50
C SER A 117 -1.99 -7.51 16.95
N VAL A 118 -3.02 -7.55 17.77
CA VAL A 118 -2.93 -8.00 19.16
C VAL A 118 -3.94 -9.13 19.37
N ARG A 119 -3.47 -10.24 19.93
CA ARG A 119 -4.35 -11.33 20.35
C ARG A 119 -4.79 -11.10 21.79
N MET A 120 -6.09 -11.00 21.98
CA MET A 120 -6.72 -10.84 23.29
C MET A 120 -6.78 -12.17 24.05
N GLN A 121 -6.91 -12.11 25.39
CA GLN A 121 -7.06 -13.29 26.24
C GLN A 121 -8.31 -14.14 25.90
N ASN A 122 -9.36 -13.51 25.39
CA ASN A 122 -10.58 -14.18 24.95
C ASN A 122 -10.45 -14.85 23.57
N GLY A 123 -9.25 -14.89 23.00
CA GLY A 123 -8.94 -15.48 21.70
C GLY A 123 -9.21 -14.61 20.47
N LYS A 124 -9.84 -13.44 20.64
CA LYS A 124 -10.07 -12.48 19.56
C LYS A 124 -8.77 -11.81 19.12
N THR A 125 -8.71 -11.44 17.84
CA THR A 125 -7.59 -10.67 17.29
C THR A 125 -8.08 -9.27 16.95
N LEU A 126 -7.42 -8.27 17.52
CA LEU A 126 -7.61 -6.87 17.17
C LEU A 126 -6.54 -6.47 16.17
N ILE A 127 -6.93 -5.65 15.20
CA ILE A 127 -6.05 -5.01 14.23
C ILE A 127 -5.99 -3.54 14.59
N LEU A 128 -4.79 -3.05 14.77
CA LEU A 128 -4.49 -1.68 15.18
C LEU A 128 -3.86 -0.94 14.02
N VAL A 129 -4.38 0.23 13.67
CA VAL A 129 -3.83 1.08 12.61
C VAL A 129 -3.51 2.45 13.19
N THR A 130 -2.22 2.82 13.15
CA THR A 130 -1.79 4.17 13.51
C THR A 130 -1.96 5.12 12.32
N GLN A 131 -2.33 6.35 12.62
CA GLN A 131 -2.49 7.41 11.62
C GLN A 131 -1.74 8.66 12.06
N ASN A 132 -1.16 9.35 11.08
CA ASN A 132 -0.54 10.64 11.36
C ASN A 132 -1.60 11.67 11.78
N GLN A 133 -1.39 12.31 12.94
CA GLN A 133 -2.27 13.35 13.51
C GLN A 133 -3.75 12.93 13.70
N LYS A 134 -4.04 11.63 13.78
CA LYS A 134 -5.39 11.10 14.03
C LYS A 134 -5.39 10.01 15.11
N GLN A 135 -6.58 9.65 15.55
CA GLN A 135 -6.76 8.59 16.54
C GLN A 135 -6.35 7.23 15.99
N LEU A 136 -5.90 6.36 16.88
CA LEU A 136 -5.70 4.95 16.59
C LEU A 136 -7.03 4.31 16.15
N LEU A 137 -7.01 3.62 15.01
CA LEU A 137 -8.14 2.78 14.59
C LEU A 137 -7.96 1.37 15.13
N VAL A 138 -9.08 0.79 15.57
CA VAL A 138 -9.12 -0.58 16.10
C VAL A 138 -10.22 -1.35 15.39
N PHE A 139 -9.86 -2.46 14.75
CA PHE A 139 -10.80 -3.38 14.11
C PHE A 139 -10.73 -4.74 14.80
N GLU A 140 -11.86 -5.41 14.94
CA GLU A 140 -11.92 -6.80 15.40
C GLU A 140 -11.99 -7.72 14.18
N LYS A 141 -11.06 -8.68 14.09
CA LYS A 141 -11.14 -9.72 13.06
C LYS A 141 -12.28 -10.69 13.43
N GLN A 142 -13.29 -10.72 12.59
CA GLN A 142 -14.33 -11.75 12.66
C GLN A 142 -13.85 -13.07 12.08
#